data_accf279014e23680e48288eea1649931
#
_entry.id   accf279014e23680e48288eea1649931
#
_cell.length_a   1.000
_cell.length_b   1.000
_cell.length_c   1.000
_cell.angle_alpha   90.00
_cell.angle_beta   90.00
_cell.angle_gamma   90.00
#
_symmetry.space_group_name_H-M   'P 1'
#
loop_
_entity.id
_entity.type
_entity.pdbx_description
1 polymer ?
#
loop_
_entity_poly.entity_id
_entity_poly.type
_entity_poly.pdbx_seq_one_letter_code
_entity_poly.pdbx_strand_id
1 'polypeptide(L)'
;MQLVNWNPMRDMLSLNSRADRFFNDFFYPSREGHPSKEWGWNPRVDIYEEENAIVLKAELPGVEKDNIVVDFKDGVLTLKGERSSDSEVEEENYYRRERTFGSFERRFNLPDNVDPEKITADYKDGILKVGIPRPEEIKPKQITVH
;
A
#
# COMPACT_ATOMS: atom_id res chain seq x y z
N MET A 1 9.02 48.00 -2.97
CA MET A 1 9.43 46.92 -3.91
C MET A 1 9.57 45.61 -3.14
N GLN A 2 8.64 44.73 -3.27
CA GLN A 2 8.78 43.40 -2.67
C GLN A 2 9.57 42.53 -3.64
N LEU A 3 10.72 42.06 -3.21
CA LEU A 3 11.49 41.05 -3.92
C LEU A 3 10.73 39.71 -3.80
N VAL A 4 10.03 39.31 -4.85
CA VAL A 4 9.48 37.98 -4.93
C VAL A 4 10.63 37.01 -5.22
N ASN A 5 11.00 36.25 -4.21
CA ASN A 5 12.02 35.22 -4.33
C ASN A 5 11.40 34.04 -5.08
N TRP A 6 11.54 34.06 -6.41
CA TRP A 6 11.08 32.98 -7.26
C TRP A 6 12.01 31.77 -7.10
N ASN A 7 11.49 30.72 -6.49
CA ASN A 7 12.22 29.45 -6.30
C ASN A 7 11.53 28.35 -7.11
N PRO A 8 12.06 28.02 -8.30
CA PRO A 8 11.42 27.01 -9.17
C PRO A 8 11.38 25.61 -8.56
N MET A 9 12.28 25.31 -7.62
CA MET A 9 12.25 24.05 -6.86
C MET A 9 11.04 23.98 -5.92
N ARG A 10 10.60 25.12 -5.38
CA ARG A 10 9.44 25.19 -4.50
C ARG A 10 8.13 24.97 -5.25
N ASP A 11 8.05 25.43 -6.49
CA ASP A 11 6.87 25.24 -7.34
C ASP A 11 6.79 23.80 -7.91
N MET A 12 7.93 23.19 -8.21
CA MET A 12 7.99 21.75 -8.53
C MET A 12 7.63 20.88 -7.34
N LEU A 13 8.07 21.23 -6.13
CA LEU A 13 7.69 20.54 -4.90
C LEU A 13 6.21 20.72 -4.58
N SER A 14 5.59 21.85 -4.94
CA SER A 14 4.18 22.09 -4.71
C SER A 14 3.27 21.29 -5.67
N LEU A 15 3.70 21.03 -6.89
CA LEU A 15 3.01 20.15 -7.84
C LEU A 15 3.13 18.67 -7.43
N ASN A 16 4.30 18.24 -6.98
CA ASN A 16 4.50 16.93 -6.38
C ASN A 16 3.72 16.78 -5.07
N SER A 17 3.61 17.83 -4.27
CA SER A 17 2.89 17.77 -2.99
C SER A 17 1.38 17.60 -3.14
N ARG A 18 0.78 17.98 -4.27
CA ARG A 18 -0.63 17.70 -4.55
C ARG A 18 -0.86 16.24 -4.90
N ALA A 19 0.02 15.67 -5.73
CA ALA A 19 0.03 14.24 -6.01
C ALA A 19 0.34 13.44 -4.74
N ASP A 20 1.34 13.84 -3.97
CA ASP A 20 1.72 13.20 -2.70
C ASP A 20 0.63 13.30 -1.63
N ARG A 21 -0.10 14.41 -1.54
CA ARG A 21 -1.25 14.53 -0.64
C ARG A 21 -2.39 13.63 -1.08
N PHE A 22 -2.68 13.61 -2.37
CA PHE A 22 -3.69 12.72 -2.93
C PHE A 22 -3.34 11.25 -2.67
N PHE A 23 -2.08 10.87 -2.89
CA PHE A 23 -1.56 9.54 -2.57
C PHE A 23 -1.57 9.26 -1.07
N ASN A 24 -1.12 10.19 -0.25
CA ASN A 24 -1.11 10.01 1.20
C ASN A 24 -2.52 9.91 1.78
N ASP A 25 -3.47 10.70 1.32
CA ASP A 25 -4.85 10.65 1.78
C ASP A 25 -5.56 9.36 1.32
N PHE A 26 -5.19 8.85 0.14
CA PHE A 26 -5.73 7.60 -0.38
C PHE A 26 -5.12 6.35 0.28
N PHE A 27 -3.80 6.33 0.44
CA PHE A 27 -3.08 5.14 0.88
C PHE A 27 -2.74 5.14 2.38
N TYR A 28 -2.75 6.30 3.01
CA TYR A 28 -2.52 6.45 4.44
C TYR A 28 -3.65 7.27 5.07
N PRO A 29 -4.83 6.68 5.29
CA PRO A 29 -5.86 7.40 6.04
C PRO A 29 -5.27 7.80 7.39
N SER A 30 -5.37 9.09 7.66
CA SER A 30 -4.85 9.69 8.91
C SER A 30 -5.25 8.83 10.10
N ARG A 31 -4.30 8.60 10.94
CA ARG A 31 -4.33 7.74 12.12
C ARG A 31 -5.26 8.25 13.23
N GLU A 32 -6.39 8.86 12.89
CA GLU A 32 -7.34 9.29 13.89
C GLU A 32 -8.38 8.19 14.15
N GLY A 33 -8.19 7.50 15.24
CA GLY A 33 -9.30 6.90 15.98
C GLY A 33 -9.47 5.40 16.01
N HIS A 34 -8.51 4.58 15.55
CA HIS A 34 -8.56 3.16 15.89
C HIS A 34 -7.38 2.78 16.79
N PRO A 35 -7.64 2.24 17.98
CA PRO A 35 -6.59 1.61 18.75
C PRO A 35 -6.03 0.51 17.85
N SER A 36 -4.79 0.70 17.41
CA SER A 36 -4.04 -0.37 16.79
C SER A 36 -4.04 -1.54 17.77
N LYS A 37 -4.81 -2.59 17.48
CA LYS A 37 -4.47 -3.89 18.00
C LYS A 37 -3.00 -4.05 17.72
N GLU A 38 -2.21 -4.29 18.73
CA GLU A 38 -0.79 -4.53 18.58
C GLU A 38 -0.61 -5.75 17.68
N TRP A 39 -0.54 -5.48 16.39
CA TRP A 39 -0.16 -6.50 15.44
C TRP A 39 1.33 -6.74 15.66
N GLY A 40 1.69 -7.95 15.97
CA GLY A 40 3.05 -8.29 16.32
C GLY A 40 4.09 -8.01 15.25
N TRP A 41 3.66 -7.73 14.01
CA TRP A 41 4.51 -7.45 12.87
C TRP A 41 3.83 -6.53 11.87
N ASN A 42 4.56 -5.56 11.35
CA ASN A 42 4.08 -4.61 10.36
C ASN A 42 4.96 -4.71 9.09
N PRO A 43 4.55 -5.45 8.06
CA PRO A 43 5.33 -5.60 6.84
C PRO A 43 5.47 -4.28 6.10
N ARG A 44 6.65 -4.04 5.55
CA ARG A 44 6.93 -2.86 4.73
C ARG A 44 6.34 -3.03 3.34
N VAL A 45 5.83 -1.93 2.81
CA VAL A 45 5.12 -1.89 1.54
C VAL A 45 5.62 -0.72 0.72
N ASP A 46 5.87 -0.96 -0.56
CA ASP A 46 6.05 0.06 -1.57
C ASP A 46 4.81 0.11 -2.48
N ILE A 47 4.36 1.30 -2.81
CA ILE A 47 3.29 1.52 -3.76
C ILE A 47 3.78 2.50 -4.83
N TYR A 48 3.66 2.12 -6.09
CA TYR A 48 4.10 2.93 -7.21
C TYR A 48 3.20 2.75 -8.43
N GLU A 49 3.29 3.67 -9.37
CA GLU A 49 2.57 3.61 -10.64
C GLU A 49 3.41 2.99 -11.74
N GLU A 50 2.79 2.08 -12.47
CA GLU A 50 3.20 1.67 -13.80
C GLU A 50 2.25 2.29 -14.85
N GLU A 51 2.54 2.13 -16.13
CA GLU A 51 1.81 2.80 -17.21
C GLU A 51 0.27 2.63 -17.15
N ASN A 52 -0.19 1.43 -16.80
CA ASN A 52 -1.62 1.10 -16.75
C ASN A 52 -2.06 0.49 -15.41
N ALA A 53 -1.23 0.55 -14.39
CA ALA A 53 -1.53 -0.08 -13.11
C ALA A 53 -0.88 0.64 -11.94
N ILE A 54 -1.51 0.51 -10.80
CA ILE A 54 -0.89 0.78 -9.50
C ILE A 54 -0.34 -0.55 -9.00
N VAL A 55 0.90 -0.56 -8.58
CA VAL A 55 1.57 -1.75 -8.07
C VAL A 55 1.88 -1.59 -6.59
N LEU A 56 1.46 -2.54 -5.80
CA LEU A 56 1.80 -2.66 -4.41
C LEU A 56 2.78 -3.85 -4.25
N LYS A 57 3.91 -3.61 -3.60
CA LYS A 57 4.85 -4.66 -3.19
C LYS A 57 4.97 -4.69 -1.69
N ALA A 58 4.74 -5.87 -1.10
CA ALA A 58 4.89 -6.11 0.33
C ALA A 58 5.98 -7.13 0.60
N GLU A 59 6.84 -6.83 1.56
CA GLU A 59 7.86 -7.76 2.03
C GLU A 59 7.27 -8.69 3.08
N LEU A 60 7.07 -9.96 2.70
CA LEU A 60 6.48 -11.01 3.54
C LEU A 60 7.39 -12.22 3.66
N PRO A 61 8.68 -12.05 3.99
CA PRO A 61 9.60 -13.18 4.07
C PRO A 61 9.20 -14.12 5.20
N GLY A 62 9.20 -15.41 4.91
CA GLY A 62 8.84 -16.44 5.89
C GLY A 62 7.35 -16.63 6.11
N VAL A 63 6.49 -15.95 5.34
CA VAL A 63 5.05 -16.20 5.33
C VAL A 63 4.72 -17.26 4.30
N GLU A 64 3.96 -18.25 4.68
CA GLU A 64 3.46 -19.24 3.73
C GLU A 64 2.36 -18.62 2.85
N LYS A 65 2.36 -18.97 1.59
CA LYS A 65 1.38 -18.45 0.61
C LYS A 65 -0.06 -18.61 1.07
N ASP A 66 -0.38 -19.75 1.66
CA ASP A 66 -1.74 -20.06 2.15
C ASP A 66 -2.17 -19.21 3.35
N ASN A 67 -1.21 -18.57 4.02
CA ASN A 67 -1.45 -17.64 5.12
C ASN A 67 -1.54 -16.17 4.71
N ILE A 68 -1.53 -15.90 3.42
CA ILE A 68 -1.67 -14.55 2.86
C ILE A 68 -3.09 -14.39 2.32
N VAL A 69 -3.77 -13.35 2.76
CA VAL A 69 -5.11 -12.99 2.28
C VAL A 69 -5.09 -11.57 1.74
N VAL A 70 -5.58 -11.42 0.52
CA VAL A 70 -5.78 -10.12 -0.13
C VAL A 70 -7.27 -9.98 -0.42
N ASP A 71 -7.92 -9.05 0.25
CA ASP A 71 -9.34 -8.76 0.09
C ASP A 71 -9.54 -7.34 -0.46
N PHE A 72 -10.54 -7.17 -1.30
CA PHE A 72 -10.99 -5.87 -1.75
C PHE A 72 -12.49 -5.70 -1.50
N LYS A 73 -12.82 -4.70 -0.71
CA LYS A 73 -14.21 -4.40 -0.36
C LYS A 73 -14.39 -2.91 -0.09
N ASP A 74 -15.46 -2.34 -0.63
CA ASP A 74 -15.84 -0.93 -0.44
C ASP A 74 -14.68 0.06 -0.70
N GLY A 75 -13.93 -0.16 -1.76
CA GLY A 75 -12.79 0.67 -2.13
C GLY A 75 -11.54 0.48 -1.27
N VAL A 76 -11.53 -0.50 -0.38
CA VAL A 76 -10.39 -0.78 0.51
C VAL A 76 -9.76 -2.13 0.16
N LEU A 77 -8.47 -2.10 -0.17
CA LEU A 77 -7.64 -3.28 -0.29
C LEU A 77 -7.08 -3.64 1.08
N THR A 78 -7.37 -4.83 1.56
CA THR A 78 -6.87 -5.35 2.82
C THR A 78 -5.89 -6.48 2.57
N LEU A 79 -4.68 -6.31 3.06
CA LEU A 79 -3.64 -7.33 3.06
C LEU A 79 -3.46 -7.81 4.49
N LYS A 80 -3.69 -9.09 4.74
CA LYS A 80 -3.54 -9.70 6.06
C LYS A 80 -2.91 -11.08 5.97
N GLY A 81 -2.34 -11.51 7.07
CA GLY A 81 -1.75 -12.82 7.19
C GLY A 81 -1.06 -13.04 8.52
N GLU A 82 -0.33 -14.13 8.58
CA GLU A 82 0.40 -14.53 9.77
C GLU A 82 1.77 -15.08 9.39
N ARG A 83 2.78 -14.62 10.12
CA ARG A 83 4.12 -15.23 10.10
C ARG A 83 4.32 -16.00 11.38
N SER A 84 4.41 -17.33 11.25
CA SER A 84 4.59 -18.22 12.39
C SER A 84 6.01 -18.16 12.94
N SER A 85 6.12 -18.21 14.25
CA SER A 85 7.41 -18.36 14.92
C SER A 85 7.95 -19.77 14.72
N ASP A 86 9.27 -19.88 14.58
CA ASP A 86 9.97 -21.17 14.67
C ASP A 86 9.84 -21.71 16.10
N SER A 87 9.02 -22.73 16.27
CA SER A 87 8.81 -23.37 17.57
C SER A 87 9.91 -24.40 17.92
N GLU A 88 10.86 -24.63 17.02
CA GLU A 88 11.93 -25.62 17.20
C GLU A 88 13.06 -25.15 18.12
N VAL A 89 13.14 -23.86 18.41
CA VAL A 89 14.18 -23.29 19.28
C VAL A 89 13.56 -22.83 20.59
N GLU A 90 14.01 -23.39 21.70
CA GLU A 90 13.58 -22.95 23.01
C GLU A 90 14.11 -21.54 23.34
N GLU A 91 13.34 -20.74 24.07
CA GLU A 91 13.70 -19.36 24.41
C GLU A 91 15.06 -19.25 25.10
N GLU A 92 15.38 -20.22 25.96
CA GLU A 92 16.65 -20.28 26.69
C GLU A 92 17.88 -20.41 25.78
N ASN A 93 17.70 -20.90 24.55
CA ASN A 93 18.77 -21.14 23.60
C ASN A 93 19.07 -19.96 22.69
N TYR A 94 18.26 -18.89 22.74
CA TYR A 94 18.53 -17.68 21.99
C TYR A 94 19.60 -16.81 22.67
N TYR A 95 20.64 -16.47 21.95
CA TYR A 95 21.59 -15.42 22.34
C TYR A 95 21.11 -14.02 21.91
N ARG A 96 20.35 -13.96 20.82
CA ARG A 96 19.73 -12.74 20.29
C ARG A 96 18.48 -13.11 19.50
N ARG A 97 17.43 -12.34 19.68
CA ARG A 97 16.17 -12.50 18.97
C ARG A 97 15.66 -11.14 18.52
N GLU A 98 15.79 -10.86 17.23
CA GLU A 98 15.40 -9.57 16.61
C GLU A 98 14.25 -9.74 15.61
N ARG A 99 14.00 -10.97 15.15
CA ARG A 99 12.95 -11.26 14.19
C ARG A 99 11.59 -11.19 14.88
N THR A 100 10.66 -10.50 14.23
CA THR A 100 9.27 -10.37 14.68
C THR A 100 8.36 -11.38 13.98
N PHE A 101 7.39 -11.86 14.67
CA PHE A 101 6.41 -12.83 14.21
C PHE A 101 5.01 -12.36 14.59
N GLY A 102 4.00 -13.02 14.05
CA GLY A 102 2.63 -12.79 14.39
C GLY A 102 1.77 -12.36 13.21
N SER A 103 0.55 -11.98 13.52
CA SER A 103 -0.43 -11.54 12.53
C SER A 103 -0.14 -10.12 12.07
N PHE A 104 -0.45 -9.85 10.82
CA PHE A 104 -0.40 -8.50 10.27
C PHE A 104 -1.68 -8.18 9.50
N GLU A 105 -1.99 -6.90 9.45
CA GLU A 105 -3.03 -6.35 8.61
C GLU A 105 -2.62 -4.96 8.10
N ARG A 106 -2.68 -4.77 6.78
CA ARG A 106 -2.48 -3.48 6.14
C ARG A 106 -3.70 -3.17 5.30
N ARG A 107 -4.18 -1.93 5.36
CA ARG A 107 -5.32 -1.45 4.59
C ARG A 107 -4.93 -0.28 3.73
N PHE A 108 -5.39 -0.28 2.49
CA PHE A 108 -5.10 0.74 1.49
C PHE A 108 -6.40 1.17 0.82
N ASN A 109 -6.69 2.46 0.84
CA ASN A 109 -7.80 3.00 0.08
C ASN A 109 -7.42 3.06 -1.40
N LEU A 110 -8.23 2.49 -2.26
CA LEU A 110 -8.03 2.53 -3.70
C LEU A 110 -8.91 3.61 -4.35
N PRO A 111 -8.52 4.13 -5.53
CA PRO A 111 -9.34 5.05 -6.28
C PRO A 111 -10.72 4.45 -6.60
N ASP A 112 -11.71 5.32 -6.78
CA ASP A 112 -13.01 4.91 -7.29
C ASP A 112 -12.89 4.27 -8.67
N ASN A 113 -13.79 3.34 -8.98
CA ASN A 113 -13.86 2.64 -10.27
C ASN A 113 -12.74 1.60 -10.53
N VAL A 114 -12.06 1.13 -9.50
CA VAL A 114 -11.21 -0.05 -9.62
C VAL A 114 -12.08 -1.28 -9.79
N ASP A 115 -11.80 -2.05 -10.84
CA ASP A 115 -12.47 -3.33 -11.08
C ASP A 115 -11.80 -4.43 -10.25
N PRO A 116 -12.49 -4.99 -9.25
CA PRO A 116 -11.89 -5.99 -8.37
C PRO A 116 -11.51 -7.28 -9.09
N GLU A 117 -12.20 -7.61 -10.19
CA GLU A 117 -11.90 -8.83 -10.96
C GLU A 117 -10.58 -8.74 -11.73
N LYS A 118 -10.06 -7.55 -11.92
CA LYS A 118 -8.80 -7.30 -12.61
C LYS A 118 -7.61 -7.13 -11.67
N ILE A 119 -7.83 -7.16 -10.36
CA ILE A 119 -6.76 -7.14 -9.38
C ILE A 119 -6.02 -8.48 -9.42
N THR A 120 -4.71 -8.41 -9.54
CA THR A 120 -3.84 -9.59 -9.55
C THR A 120 -2.94 -9.61 -8.32
N ALA A 121 -2.58 -10.79 -7.85
CA ALA A 121 -1.65 -10.94 -6.75
C ALA A 121 -0.72 -12.13 -7.01
N ASP A 122 0.58 -11.87 -6.96
CA ASP A 122 1.63 -12.86 -7.14
C ASP A 122 2.58 -12.83 -5.95
N TYR A 123 2.90 -14.00 -5.42
CA TYR A 123 3.82 -14.16 -4.30
C TYR A 123 5.01 -15.00 -4.71
N LYS A 124 6.18 -14.40 -4.67
CA LYS A 124 7.44 -15.05 -5.02
C LYS A 124 8.62 -14.49 -4.22
N ASP A 125 9.48 -15.37 -3.78
CA ASP A 125 10.73 -14.99 -3.08
C ASP A 125 10.49 -14.08 -1.85
N GLY A 126 9.39 -14.28 -1.15
CA GLY A 126 8.99 -13.47 0.01
C GLY A 126 8.39 -12.11 -0.32
N ILE A 127 8.18 -11.80 -1.59
CA ILE A 127 7.58 -10.54 -2.04
C ILE A 127 6.19 -10.81 -2.61
N LEU A 128 5.19 -10.17 -2.04
CA LEU A 128 3.85 -10.11 -2.61
C LEU A 128 3.73 -8.89 -3.52
N LYS A 129 3.42 -9.13 -4.78
CA LYS A 129 3.12 -8.08 -5.76
C LYS A 129 1.63 -8.08 -6.06
N VAL A 130 0.95 -6.98 -5.78
CA VAL A 130 -0.45 -6.77 -6.12
C VAL A 130 -0.53 -5.75 -7.24
N GLY A 131 -1.10 -6.16 -8.37
CA GLY A 131 -1.37 -5.30 -9.52
C GLY A 131 -2.81 -4.82 -9.49
N ILE A 132 -3.01 -3.51 -9.45
CA ILE A 132 -4.31 -2.86 -9.41
C ILE A 132 -4.47 -2.10 -10.72
N PRO A 133 -5.40 -2.49 -11.59
CA PRO A 133 -5.58 -1.79 -12.86
C PRO A 133 -6.00 -0.35 -12.60
N ARG A 134 -5.40 0.56 -13.34
CA ARG A 134 -5.78 1.96 -13.27
C ARG A 134 -7.17 2.13 -13.86
N PRO A 135 -8.10 2.81 -13.15
CA PRO A 135 -9.38 3.12 -13.74
C PRO A 135 -9.17 3.96 -15.00
N GLU A 136 -9.90 3.66 -16.05
CA GLU A 136 -9.89 4.52 -17.24
C GLU A 136 -10.34 5.92 -16.83
N GLU A 137 -9.51 6.92 -17.09
CA GLU A 137 -9.90 8.30 -16.91
C GLU A 137 -11.11 8.56 -17.79
N ILE A 138 -12.21 8.99 -17.18
CA ILE A 138 -13.36 9.49 -17.92
C ILE A 138 -12.89 10.78 -18.58
N LYS A 139 -12.46 10.69 -19.83
CA LYS A 139 -12.11 11.87 -20.62
C LYS A 139 -13.37 12.72 -20.74
N PRO A 140 -13.32 14.03 -20.44
CA PRO A 140 -14.45 14.89 -20.62
C PRO A 140 -14.89 14.81 -22.08
N LYS A 141 -16.14 14.40 -22.29
CA LYS A 141 -16.73 14.35 -23.63
C LYS A 141 -17.12 15.76 -24.02
N GLN A 142 -16.48 16.26 -25.08
CA GLN A 142 -16.90 17.53 -25.67
C GLN A 142 -18.21 17.34 -26.41
N ILE A 143 -19.25 18.06 -25.95
CA ILE A 143 -20.59 18.05 -26.59
C ILE A 143 -20.61 19.09 -27.70
N THR A 144 -20.88 18.64 -28.92
CA THR A 144 -21.06 19.55 -30.06
C THR A 144 -22.42 20.19 -29.99
N VAL A 145 -22.45 21.52 -30.03
CA VAL A 145 -23.71 22.28 -30.12
C VAL A 145 -24.10 22.39 -31.59
N HIS A 146 -25.29 21.99 -31.90
CA HIS A 146 -25.86 22.12 -33.23
C HIS A 146 -26.69 23.40 -33.36
#